data_d06fcdde0fd5bf6a979891e74c48ae7a
#
_entry.id   d06fcdde0fd5bf6a979891e74c48ae7a
#
_cell.length_a   1.000
_cell.length_b   1.000
_cell.length_c   1.000
_cell.angle_alpha   90.00
_cell.angle_beta   90.00
_cell.angle_gamma   90.00
#
_symmetry.space_group_name_H-M   'P 1'
#
loop_
_entity.id
_entity.type
_entity.pdbx_description
1 polymer ?
#
loop_
_entity_poly.entity_id
_entity_poly.type
_entity_poly.pdbx_seq_one_letter_code
_entity_poly.pdbx_strand_id
1 'polypeptide(L)'
;MKNILLALLLFLNISVQAQQLVQGIIKDTETNKPIQYVMIIGNVSGKSTVTNSEGRFQFNLPAQDSKLIIKHIDYFTQELSAKDKKSFNVQMQSSTESLEEIVILKTSIKDEIEKAIKTSQEKFAKNLKLNTFYRELLYINETMYKYEDAEVDYYLQSINKNNVIVKESRSVKFSNETAKKFDSLSNIQYYWDDFKDNVLYEFNYQLIKNIISDKEYDLYITAKTAGDGTELYVLNFNPIDNAKKATLSGTMIYGAHDYLIREIKANLSEKYITNNEFTQQNNHRFKRSFYNRTTIFNLFNSNYTLAYTSYRIFGVSQVADQFTKVGGVMELLIDSIEENTTIPNQEKFYTRRNLTPLGKNYKTKYWEKFNVVPLTFKEEQMLKDINK
;
A
#
# COMPACT_ATOMS: atom_id res chain seq x y z
N MET A 1 42.94 40.51 0.54
CA MET A 1 41.47 40.59 0.57
C MET A 1 40.81 40.22 -0.76
N LYS A 2 41.26 40.71 -1.93
CA LYS A 2 40.67 40.36 -3.25
C LYS A 2 40.70 38.88 -3.59
N ASN A 3 41.73 38.13 -3.22
CA ASN A 3 41.85 36.69 -3.51
C ASN A 3 41.00 35.82 -2.58
N ILE A 4 40.67 36.31 -1.38
CA ILE A 4 39.74 35.61 -0.45
C ILE A 4 38.31 35.78 -0.92
N LEU A 5 37.96 36.93 -1.49
CA LEU A 5 36.62 37.18 -2.06
C LEU A 5 36.38 36.32 -3.31
N LEU A 6 37.41 36.11 -4.13
CA LEU A 6 37.36 35.26 -5.33
C LEU A 6 37.21 33.76 -4.95
N ALA A 7 37.89 33.31 -3.89
CA ALA A 7 37.75 31.96 -3.36
C ALA A 7 36.34 31.73 -2.75
N LEU A 8 35.79 32.73 -2.07
CA LEU A 8 34.41 32.65 -1.52
C LEU A 8 33.35 32.58 -2.62
N LEU A 9 33.54 33.26 -3.75
CA LEU A 9 32.66 33.21 -4.92
C LEU A 9 32.74 31.88 -5.67
N LEU A 10 33.84 31.16 -5.63
CA LEU A 10 34.02 29.84 -6.21
C LEU A 10 33.32 28.73 -5.37
N PHE A 11 33.18 28.91 -4.06
CA PHE A 11 32.43 27.98 -3.19
C PHE A 11 30.90 28.14 -3.26
N LEU A 12 30.40 29.23 -3.83
CA LEU A 12 28.93 29.44 -3.98
C LEU A 12 28.30 28.71 -5.17
N ASN A 13 29.06 28.01 -6.00
CA ASN A 13 28.56 27.14 -7.04
C ASN A 13 28.32 25.70 -6.54
N ILE A 14 27.90 25.49 -5.29
CA ILE A 14 27.27 24.23 -4.89
C ILE A 14 25.94 24.22 -5.60
N SER A 15 25.89 23.55 -6.75
CA SER A 15 24.66 23.22 -7.42
C SER A 15 23.81 22.42 -6.44
N VAL A 16 22.89 23.11 -5.78
CA VAL A 16 21.80 22.40 -5.08
C VAL A 16 21.06 21.64 -6.18
N GLN A 17 21.43 20.40 -6.38
CA GLN A 17 20.69 19.52 -7.30
C GLN A 17 19.30 19.36 -6.70
N ALA A 18 18.37 20.15 -7.18
CA ALA A 18 16.99 20.12 -6.73
C ALA A 18 16.33 18.80 -7.17
N GLN A 19 15.59 18.20 -6.26
CA GLN A 19 14.70 17.10 -6.61
C GLN A 19 13.77 17.54 -7.76
N GLN A 20 13.56 16.67 -8.72
CA GLN A 20 12.67 16.92 -9.86
C GLN A 20 11.33 16.24 -9.62
N LEU A 21 10.25 17.01 -9.54
CA LEU A 21 8.93 16.46 -9.54
C LEU A 21 8.60 15.90 -10.93
N VAL A 22 8.39 14.58 -11.02
CA VAL A 22 7.89 13.90 -12.20
C VAL A 22 6.51 13.32 -11.92
N GLN A 23 5.65 13.29 -12.93
CA GLN A 23 4.29 12.76 -12.81
C GLN A 23 3.88 12.07 -14.11
N GLY A 24 2.86 11.23 -14.04
CA GLY A 24 2.40 10.57 -15.25
C GLY A 24 1.20 9.67 -15.03
N ILE A 25 0.83 9.01 -16.12
CA ILE A 25 -0.20 7.99 -16.16
C ILE A 25 0.36 6.74 -16.82
N ILE A 26 0.03 5.57 -16.27
CA ILE A 26 0.43 4.27 -16.78
C ILE A 26 -0.81 3.49 -17.18
N LYS A 27 -0.80 2.97 -18.40
CA LYS A 27 -1.92 2.24 -18.99
C LYS A 27 -1.44 0.94 -19.65
N ASP A 28 -2.34 0.00 -19.74
CA ASP A 28 -2.19 -1.23 -20.49
C ASP A 28 -2.21 -0.94 -22.00
N THR A 29 -1.28 -1.54 -22.74
CA THR A 29 -1.11 -1.29 -24.19
C THR A 29 -2.29 -1.77 -25.01
N GLU A 30 -2.91 -2.89 -24.64
CA GLU A 30 -3.98 -3.51 -25.43
C GLU A 30 -5.35 -2.92 -25.09
N THR A 31 -5.63 -2.79 -23.78
CA THR A 31 -6.95 -2.37 -23.31
C THR A 31 -7.07 -0.87 -23.12
N ASN A 32 -5.93 -0.14 -23.13
CA ASN A 32 -5.82 1.28 -22.79
C ASN A 32 -6.38 1.66 -21.40
N LYS A 33 -6.60 0.64 -20.52
CA LYS A 33 -7.07 0.86 -19.16
C LYS A 33 -5.91 1.29 -18.25
N PRO A 34 -6.16 2.12 -17.21
CA PRO A 34 -5.14 2.48 -16.25
C PRO A 34 -4.68 1.25 -15.45
N ILE A 35 -3.39 1.19 -15.16
CA ILE A 35 -2.81 0.12 -14.34
C ILE A 35 -2.53 0.70 -12.96
N GLN A 36 -3.18 0.14 -11.94
CA GLN A 36 -2.96 0.47 -10.53
C GLN A 36 -1.78 -0.33 -9.96
N TYR A 37 -1.16 0.20 -8.89
CA TYR A 37 -0.08 -0.46 -8.14
C TYR A 37 1.20 -0.73 -8.94
N VAL A 38 1.40 -0.05 -10.04
CA VAL A 38 2.69 -0.07 -10.74
C VAL A 38 3.72 0.64 -9.86
N MET A 39 4.82 -0.02 -9.55
CA MET A 39 5.96 0.57 -8.84
C MET A 39 6.77 1.43 -9.79
N ILE A 40 7.08 2.65 -9.39
CA ILE A 40 7.99 3.58 -10.07
C ILE A 40 9.19 3.79 -9.14
N ILE A 41 10.38 3.38 -9.58
CA ILE A 41 11.58 3.31 -8.75
C ILE A 41 12.70 4.14 -9.40
N GLY A 42 13.38 4.98 -8.61
CA GLY A 42 14.59 5.69 -9.03
C GLY A 42 15.78 4.73 -9.16
N ASN A 43 16.49 4.77 -10.29
CA ASN A 43 17.48 3.76 -10.66
C ASN A 43 18.73 3.73 -9.76
N VAL A 44 19.04 4.79 -9.03
CA VAL A 44 20.22 4.89 -8.14
C VAL A 44 19.80 4.96 -6.67
N SER A 45 18.80 5.77 -6.37
CA SER A 45 18.34 5.99 -5.00
C SER A 45 17.56 4.81 -4.43
N GLY A 46 16.91 4.01 -5.28
CA GLY A 46 15.94 3.00 -4.87
C GLY A 46 14.64 3.57 -4.28
N LYS A 47 14.50 4.92 -4.20
CA LYS A 47 13.24 5.55 -3.79
C LYS A 47 12.12 5.16 -4.72
N SER A 48 10.91 5.03 -4.18
CA SER A 48 9.79 4.54 -4.95
C SER A 48 8.47 5.25 -4.68
N THR A 49 7.56 5.13 -5.64
CA THR A 49 6.13 5.45 -5.51
C THR A 49 5.31 4.39 -6.26
N VAL A 50 3.98 4.49 -6.18
CA VAL A 50 3.07 3.60 -6.91
C VAL A 50 1.99 4.39 -7.64
N THR A 51 1.40 3.77 -8.68
CA THR A 51 0.21 4.32 -9.33
C THR A 51 -1.04 4.09 -8.47
N ASN A 52 -1.91 5.10 -8.43
CA ASN A 52 -3.26 4.97 -7.88
C ASN A 52 -4.20 4.16 -8.81
N SER A 53 -5.49 4.02 -8.44
CA SER A 53 -6.49 3.29 -9.23
C SER A 53 -6.79 3.89 -10.61
N GLU A 54 -6.36 5.13 -10.88
CA GLU A 54 -6.46 5.79 -12.20
C GLU A 54 -5.15 5.69 -13.00
N GLY A 55 -4.20 4.87 -12.55
CA GLY A 55 -2.88 4.73 -13.17
C GLY A 55 -1.97 5.95 -13.00
N ARG A 56 -2.36 6.94 -12.19
CA ARG A 56 -1.60 8.17 -11.99
C ARG A 56 -0.52 7.98 -10.94
N PHE A 57 0.65 8.55 -11.18
CA PHE A 57 1.73 8.63 -10.20
C PHE A 57 2.30 10.05 -10.11
N GLN A 58 2.89 10.33 -8.96
CA GLN A 58 3.71 11.51 -8.70
C GLN A 58 4.94 11.06 -7.94
N PHE A 59 6.12 11.55 -8.36
CA PHE A 59 7.39 11.12 -7.78
C PHE A 59 8.37 12.30 -7.70
N ASN A 60 8.85 12.59 -6.51
CA ASN A 60 9.95 13.51 -6.30
C ASN A 60 11.26 12.77 -6.53
N LEU A 61 11.72 12.78 -7.78
CA LEU A 61 12.90 12.07 -8.23
C LEU A 61 14.15 12.71 -7.62
N PRO A 62 14.94 11.96 -6.84
CA PRO A 62 16.23 12.43 -6.36
C PRO A 62 17.18 12.83 -7.51
N ALA A 63 18.02 13.81 -7.28
CA ALA A 63 18.92 14.35 -8.32
C ALA A 63 19.95 13.35 -8.87
N GLN A 64 20.26 12.30 -8.10
CA GLN A 64 21.13 11.21 -8.53
C GLN A 64 20.47 10.24 -9.52
N ASP A 65 19.15 10.26 -9.60
CA ASP A 65 18.41 9.38 -10.50
C ASP A 65 18.25 10.01 -11.89
N SER A 66 18.62 9.28 -12.90
CA SER A 66 18.47 9.68 -14.31
C SER A 66 17.40 8.86 -15.05
N LYS A 67 16.94 7.77 -14.44
CA LYS A 67 15.95 6.85 -15.00
C LYS A 67 14.91 6.46 -13.98
N LEU A 68 13.72 6.14 -14.47
CA LEU A 68 12.65 5.49 -13.75
C LEU A 68 12.58 4.03 -14.19
N ILE A 69 12.54 3.12 -13.21
CA ILE A 69 12.23 1.70 -13.43
C ILE A 69 10.74 1.55 -13.13
N ILE A 70 9.98 1.10 -14.13
CA ILE A 70 8.53 0.90 -14.07
C ILE A 70 8.28 -0.61 -13.97
N LYS A 71 7.75 -1.07 -12.84
CA LYS A 71 7.63 -2.50 -12.55
C LYS A 71 6.23 -2.87 -12.05
N HIS A 72 5.67 -3.94 -12.62
CA HIS A 72 4.45 -4.58 -12.14
C HIS A 72 4.56 -6.09 -12.40
N ILE A 73 4.01 -6.92 -11.54
CA ILE A 73 4.20 -8.38 -11.58
C ILE A 73 3.59 -9.05 -12.82
N ASP A 74 2.59 -8.41 -13.42
CA ASP A 74 1.87 -8.91 -14.62
C ASP A 74 2.32 -8.22 -15.92
N TYR A 75 3.35 -7.36 -15.89
CA TYR A 75 3.79 -6.56 -17.05
C TYR A 75 5.30 -6.61 -17.23
N PHE A 76 5.77 -6.45 -18.46
CA PHE A 76 7.19 -6.30 -18.75
C PHE A 76 7.74 -5.04 -18.07
N THR A 77 8.86 -5.20 -17.36
CA THR A 77 9.57 -4.09 -16.74
C THR A 77 10.12 -3.13 -17.81
N GLN A 78 9.97 -1.82 -17.58
CA GLN A 78 10.48 -0.77 -18.47
C GLN A 78 11.44 0.16 -17.73
N GLU A 79 12.47 0.65 -18.44
CA GLU A 79 13.32 1.74 -17.98
C GLU A 79 13.07 2.98 -18.84
N LEU A 80 12.80 4.11 -18.22
CA LEU A 80 12.51 5.37 -18.88
C LEU A 80 13.53 6.45 -18.46
N SER A 81 14.11 7.17 -19.41
CA SER A 81 14.92 8.34 -19.10
C SER A 81 14.05 9.43 -18.45
N ALA A 82 14.49 9.94 -17.32
CA ALA A 82 13.85 11.05 -16.62
C ALA A 82 14.57 12.38 -16.84
N LYS A 83 15.66 12.38 -17.62
CA LYS A 83 16.42 13.60 -17.91
C LYS A 83 15.54 14.61 -18.63
N ASP A 84 15.39 15.79 -18.05
CA ASP A 84 14.63 16.93 -18.61
C ASP A 84 13.14 16.65 -18.89
N LYS A 85 12.60 15.55 -18.37
CA LYS A 85 11.21 15.12 -18.59
C LYS A 85 10.43 15.06 -17.29
N LYS A 86 9.38 15.88 -17.17
CA LYS A 86 8.53 15.99 -15.98
C LYS A 86 7.19 15.25 -16.08
N SER A 87 6.75 14.90 -17.30
CA SER A 87 5.47 14.25 -17.53
C SER A 87 5.63 12.99 -18.38
N PHE A 88 4.96 11.92 -17.99
CA PHE A 88 5.04 10.60 -18.61
C PHE A 88 3.64 10.07 -18.96
N ASN A 89 3.51 9.54 -20.16
CA ASN A 89 2.39 8.71 -20.57
C ASN A 89 2.99 7.36 -20.98
N VAL A 90 2.80 6.34 -20.14
CA VAL A 90 3.48 5.05 -20.28
C VAL A 90 2.45 4.00 -20.69
N GLN A 91 2.80 3.23 -21.70
CA GLN A 91 2.04 2.03 -22.09
C GLN A 91 2.87 0.81 -21.68
N MET A 92 2.28 -0.09 -20.88
CA MET A 92 2.92 -1.34 -20.47
C MET A 92 2.27 -2.52 -21.20
N GLN A 93 3.11 -3.40 -21.71
CA GLN A 93 2.67 -4.65 -22.32
C GLN A 93 2.56 -5.71 -21.24
N SER A 94 1.43 -6.44 -21.22
CA SER A 94 1.24 -7.59 -20.35
C SER A 94 2.29 -8.66 -20.64
N SER A 95 2.84 -9.26 -19.59
CA SER A 95 3.74 -10.44 -19.71
C SER A 95 2.97 -11.75 -19.64
N THR A 96 1.67 -11.72 -19.37
CA THR A 96 0.82 -12.88 -19.20
C THR A 96 0.30 -13.36 -20.56
N GLU A 97 1.15 -14.00 -21.37
CA GLU A 97 0.73 -14.70 -22.60
C GLU A 97 0.51 -16.20 -22.38
N SER A 98 0.85 -16.77 -21.23
CA SER A 98 0.75 -18.21 -20.99
C SER A 98 -0.56 -18.59 -20.30
N LEU A 99 -1.18 -19.65 -20.77
CA LEU A 99 -2.19 -20.40 -20.02
C LEU A 99 -1.62 -20.72 -18.65
N GLU A 100 -2.33 -20.33 -17.60
CA GLU A 100 -1.95 -20.69 -16.23
C GLU A 100 -2.02 -22.22 -16.07
N GLU A 101 -0.87 -22.87 -15.99
CA GLU A 101 -0.80 -24.31 -15.80
C GLU A 101 -1.00 -24.65 -14.32
N ILE A 102 -1.86 -25.63 -14.04
CA ILE A 102 -2.04 -26.13 -12.67
C ILE A 102 -0.76 -26.89 -12.26
N VAL A 103 -0.18 -26.49 -11.13
CA VAL A 103 1.01 -27.11 -10.57
C VAL A 103 0.62 -28.32 -9.75
N ILE A 104 1.17 -29.48 -10.11
CA ILE A 104 1.04 -30.70 -9.31
C ILE A 104 2.14 -30.74 -8.27
N LEU A 105 1.79 -30.55 -7.02
CA LEU A 105 2.74 -30.57 -5.90
C LEU A 105 3.03 -31.98 -5.43
N LYS A 106 4.23 -32.19 -4.88
CA LYS A 106 4.59 -33.43 -4.15
C LYS A 106 4.13 -33.41 -2.69
N THR A 107 3.78 -32.26 -2.16
CA THR A 107 3.34 -32.00 -0.79
C THR A 107 1.92 -31.44 -0.79
N SER A 108 1.29 -31.26 0.37
CA SER A 108 0.02 -30.57 0.45
C SER A 108 0.18 -29.08 0.11
N ILE A 109 -0.88 -28.44 -0.42
CA ILE A 109 -0.89 -26.99 -0.66
C ILE A 109 -0.58 -26.23 0.64
N LYS A 110 -1.12 -26.71 1.77
CA LYS A 110 -0.85 -26.11 3.07
C LYS A 110 0.65 -26.10 3.41
N ASP A 111 1.34 -27.24 3.28
CA ASP A 111 2.77 -27.36 3.58
C ASP A 111 3.60 -26.49 2.65
N GLU A 112 3.24 -26.41 1.37
CA GLU A 112 3.88 -25.56 0.36
C GLU A 112 3.79 -24.09 0.73
N ILE A 113 2.61 -23.63 1.12
CA ILE A 113 2.37 -22.23 1.49
C ILE A 113 3.00 -21.89 2.85
N GLU A 114 2.95 -22.81 3.83
CA GLU A 114 3.66 -22.63 5.10
C GLU A 114 5.17 -22.47 4.89
N LYS A 115 5.77 -23.21 3.93
CA LYS A 115 7.16 -23.04 3.53
C LYS A 115 7.42 -21.65 2.96
N ALA A 116 6.57 -21.15 2.06
CA ALA A 116 6.73 -19.80 1.50
C ALA A 116 6.63 -18.72 2.58
N ILE A 117 5.66 -18.85 3.51
CA ILE A 117 5.53 -17.95 4.65
C ILE A 117 6.78 -17.97 5.52
N LYS A 118 7.26 -19.16 5.91
CA LYS A 118 8.45 -19.32 6.75
C LYS A 118 9.67 -18.70 6.09
N THR A 119 9.92 -19.02 4.82
CA THR A 119 11.07 -18.48 4.06
C THR A 119 11.01 -16.95 3.99
N SER A 120 9.84 -16.38 3.72
CA SER A 120 9.64 -14.93 3.69
C SER A 120 9.90 -14.29 5.06
N GLN A 121 9.43 -14.92 6.14
CA GLN A 121 9.65 -14.44 7.51
C GLN A 121 11.13 -14.53 7.92
N GLU A 122 11.84 -15.57 7.53
CA GLU A 122 13.28 -15.75 7.79
C GLU A 122 14.14 -14.74 7.00
N LYS A 123 13.71 -14.42 5.77
CA LYS A 123 14.37 -13.43 4.90
C LYS A 123 14.07 -11.99 5.30
N PHE A 124 13.02 -11.74 6.09
CA PHE A 124 12.65 -10.41 6.55
C PHE A 124 13.85 -9.68 7.17
N ALA A 125 14.14 -8.54 6.62
CA ALA A 125 15.28 -7.74 7.05
C ALA A 125 15.05 -7.07 8.41
N LYS A 126 16.03 -7.18 9.30
CA LYS A 126 16.03 -6.60 10.65
C LYS A 126 16.97 -5.39 10.69
N ASN A 127 16.79 -4.53 11.71
CA ASN A 127 17.58 -3.31 11.88
C ASN A 127 17.50 -2.36 10.69
N LEU A 128 16.33 -2.29 10.10
CA LEU A 128 15.99 -1.34 9.03
C LEU A 128 15.18 -0.18 9.57
N LYS A 129 15.37 0.99 8.98
CA LYS A 129 14.40 2.06 9.02
C LYS A 129 13.67 2.11 7.67
N LEU A 130 12.34 2.06 7.69
CA LEU A 130 11.49 2.26 6.53
C LEU A 130 10.98 3.69 6.57
N ASN A 131 11.32 4.50 5.56
CA ASN A 131 10.69 5.80 5.35
C ASN A 131 9.39 5.56 4.59
N THR A 132 8.26 5.96 5.17
CA THR A 132 6.95 5.58 4.62
C THR A 132 6.03 6.75 4.46
N PHE A 133 5.16 6.66 3.47
CA PHE A 133 3.94 7.45 3.35
C PHE A 133 2.76 6.61 3.83
N TYR A 134 1.98 7.16 4.76
CA TYR A 134 0.73 6.57 5.25
C TYR A 134 -0.45 7.47 4.92
N ARG A 135 -1.57 6.89 4.49
CA ARG A 135 -2.84 7.58 4.24
C ARG A 135 -4.01 6.82 4.82
N GLU A 136 -4.96 7.57 5.39
CA GLU A 136 -6.27 7.08 5.78
C GLU A 136 -7.37 8.03 5.28
N LEU A 137 -8.34 7.47 4.55
CA LEU A 137 -9.55 8.16 4.11
C LEU A 137 -10.76 7.46 4.70
N LEU A 138 -11.67 8.21 5.30
CA LEU A 138 -12.94 7.69 5.79
C LEU A 138 -14.10 8.36 5.07
N TYR A 139 -15.14 7.58 4.78
CA TYR A 139 -16.30 8.01 4.03
C TYR A 139 -17.58 7.72 4.82
N ILE A 140 -18.53 8.67 4.75
CA ILE A 140 -19.89 8.53 5.26
C ILE A 140 -20.84 8.94 4.13
N ASN A 141 -21.77 8.04 3.78
CA ASN A 141 -22.71 8.25 2.67
C ASN A 141 -22.01 8.72 1.39
N GLU A 142 -20.90 8.04 1.05
CA GLU A 142 -20.06 8.28 -0.14
C GLU A 142 -19.34 9.64 -0.17
N THR A 143 -19.44 10.43 0.90
CA THR A 143 -18.71 11.70 1.07
C THR A 143 -17.51 11.49 1.97
N MET A 144 -16.37 12.08 1.62
CA MET A 144 -15.19 12.02 2.47
C MET A 144 -15.46 12.72 3.79
N TYR A 145 -15.29 11.97 4.88
CA TYR A 145 -15.49 12.43 6.25
C TYR A 145 -14.18 12.81 6.93
N LYS A 146 -13.13 12.06 6.63
CA LYS A 146 -11.82 12.27 7.22
C LYS A 146 -10.74 11.99 6.18
N TYR A 147 -9.69 12.80 6.22
CA TYR A 147 -8.48 12.64 5.43
C TYR A 147 -7.28 12.81 6.34
N GLU A 148 -6.40 11.83 6.34
CA GLU A 148 -5.14 11.88 7.07
C GLU A 148 -4.01 11.34 6.21
N ASP A 149 -2.88 12.08 6.17
CA ASP A 149 -1.60 11.62 5.63
C ASP A 149 -0.51 11.80 6.69
N ALA A 150 0.49 10.94 6.65
CA ALA A 150 1.70 11.09 7.46
C ALA A 150 2.95 10.59 6.73
N GLU A 151 4.08 11.24 6.99
CA GLU A 151 5.41 10.66 6.82
C GLU A 151 5.79 9.97 8.13
N VAL A 152 6.10 8.68 8.03
CA VAL A 152 6.34 7.82 9.19
C VAL A 152 7.62 7.02 8.99
N ASP A 153 8.51 7.06 9.98
CA ASP A 153 9.67 6.19 10.04
C ASP A 153 9.34 4.96 10.90
N TYR A 154 9.39 3.76 10.30
CA TYR A 154 9.29 2.49 11.03
C TYR A 154 10.70 1.93 11.28
N TYR A 155 11.05 1.76 12.54
CA TYR A 155 12.30 1.13 12.97
C TYR A 155 12.05 -0.34 13.27
N LEU A 156 12.38 -1.22 12.33
CA LEU A 156 12.15 -2.65 12.43
C LEU A 156 13.25 -3.32 13.24
N GLN A 157 12.89 -3.96 14.34
CA GLN A 157 13.81 -4.71 15.20
C GLN A 157 13.71 -6.22 14.98
N SER A 158 12.51 -6.70 14.77
CA SER A 158 12.21 -8.11 14.49
C SER A 158 10.84 -8.22 13.81
N ILE A 159 10.45 -9.43 13.41
CA ILE A 159 9.14 -9.73 12.85
C ILE A 159 7.96 -9.38 13.77
N ASN A 160 8.20 -9.21 15.06
CA ASN A 160 7.18 -8.92 16.07
C ASN A 160 7.43 -7.60 16.81
N LYS A 161 8.40 -6.80 16.38
CA LYS A 161 8.75 -5.58 17.10
C LYS A 161 9.26 -4.49 16.16
N ASN A 162 8.57 -3.37 16.19
CA ASN A 162 8.99 -2.13 15.57
C ASN A 162 8.77 -0.95 16.53
N ASN A 163 9.36 0.18 16.18
CA ASN A 163 9.05 1.47 16.78
C ASN A 163 8.74 2.46 15.65
N VAL A 164 7.93 3.45 15.95
CA VAL A 164 7.42 4.39 14.94
C VAL A 164 7.66 5.82 15.37
N ILE A 165 8.14 6.64 14.44
CA ILE A 165 8.25 8.10 14.60
C ILE A 165 7.42 8.74 13.50
N VAL A 166 6.45 9.57 13.88
CA VAL A 166 5.71 10.42 12.93
C VAL A 166 6.51 11.69 12.72
N LYS A 167 7.01 11.91 11.51
CA LYS A 167 7.84 13.08 11.16
C LYS A 167 6.99 14.28 10.80
N GLU A 168 5.99 14.07 9.98
CA GLU A 168 5.02 15.08 9.56
C GLU A 168 3.67 14.42 9.39
N SER A 169 2.59 15.16 9.67
CA SER A 169 1.22 14.68 9.45
C SER A 169 0.31 15.82 9.05
N ARG A 170 -0.72 15.48 8.31
CA ARG A 170 -1.84 16.38 8.01
C ARG A 170 -3.14 15.63 8.20
N SER A 171 -4.10 16.29 8.83
CA SER A 171 -5.42 15.70 9.11
C SER A 171 -6.49 16.75 8.89
N VAL A 172 -7.57 16.34 8.25
CA VAL A 172 -8.79 17.12 8.09
C VAL A 172 -9.97 16.24 8.42
N LYS A 173 -10.80 16.68 9.36
CA LYS A 173 -12.09 16.08 9.65
C LYS A 173 -13.18 17.04 9.20
N PHE A 174 -14.06 16.57 8.34
CA PHE A 174 -15.10 17.38 7.75
C PHE A 174 -16.34 17.31 8.61
N SER A 175 -16.84 18.47 9.05
CA SER A 175 -18.04 18.59 9.87
C SER A 175 -19.22 19.01 9.01
N ASN A 176 -20.12 18.07 8.74
CA ASN A 176 -21.45 18.35 8.22
C ASN A 176 -22.50 17.73 9.16
N GLU A 177 -23.76 17.95 8.92
CA GLU A 177 -24.85 17.43 9.77
C GLU A 177 -24.83 15.89 9.85
N THR A 178 -24.53 15.21 8.75
CA THR A 178 -24.38 13.75 8.71
C THR A 178 -23.22 13.28 9.58
N ALA A 179 -22.07 13.98 9.50
CA ALA A 179 -20.89 13.66 10.29
C ALA A 179 -21.15 13.88 11.78
N LYS A 180 -21.79 14.98 12.18
CA LYS A 180 -22.17 15.27 13.58
C LYS A 180 -23.10 14.20 14.14
N LYS A 181 -24.10 13.79 13.36
CA LYS A 181 -25.03 12.73 13.74
C LYS A 181 -24.31 11.40 13.87
N PHE A 182 -23.41 11.09 12.96
CA PHE A 182 -22.59 9.89 12.98
C PHE A 182 -21.67 9.85 14.20
N ASP A 183 -20.96 10.93 14.52
CA ASP A 183 -20.11 11.05 15.70
C ASP A 183 -20.89 10.83 17.01
N SER A 184 -22.13 11.28 17.06
CA SER A 184 -22.99 11.12 18.25
C SER A 184 -23.53 9.68 18.41
N LEU A 185 -23.71 8.95 17.31
CA LEU A 185 -24.26 7.58 17.29
C LEU A 185 -23.17 6.51 17.33
N SER A 186 -21.95 6.86 16.99
CA SER A 186 -20.88 5.90 16.75
C SER A 186 -19.66 6.13 17.62
N ASN A 187 -19.55 5.38 18.70
CA ASN A 187 -18.26 4.89 19.11
C ASN A 187 -17.73 3.86 18.08
N ILE A 188 -17.95 4.09 16.76
CA ILE A 188 -17.39 3.26 15.70
C ILE A 188 -15.90 3.55 15.71
N GLN A 189 -15.21 2.78 16.49
CA GLN A 189 -13.77 2.65 16.42
C GLN A 189 -13.51 1.97 15.07
N TYR A 190 -13.10 2.81 14.10
CA TYR A 190 -12.90 2.39 12.72
C TYR A 190 -11.88 1.26 12.64
N TYR A 191 -12.13 0.37 11.76
CA TYR A 191 -11.60 -0.91 11.35
C TYR A 191 -10.08 -1.01 11.17
N TRP A 192 -9.36 0.08 11.37
CA TRP A 192 -7.92 0.07 11.21
C TRP A 192 -7.28 -0.30 12.54
N ASP A 193 -6.56 -1.38 12.51
CA ASP A 193 -5.63 -1.71 13.58
C ASP A 193 -4.65 -0.56 13.79
N ASP A 194 -3.94 -0.58 14.88
CA ASP A 194 -2.94 0.40 15.20
C ASP A 194 -1.96 0.57 14.03
N PHE A 195 -1.93 1.76 13.38
CA PHE A 195 -1.09 2.00 12.20
C PHE A 195 0.38 1.69 12.45
N LYS A 196 0.82 1.70 13.70
CA LYS A 196 2.18 1.33 14.10
C LYS A 196 2.52 -0.12 13.78
N ASP A 197 1.53 -1.00 13.81
CA ASP A 197 1.70 -2.44 13.60
C ASP A 197 1.45 -2.89 12.16
N ASN A 198 1.04 -1.98 11.27
CA ASN A 198 0.68 -2.31 9.88
C ASN A 198 1.79 -3.08 9.14
N VAL A 199 3.05 -2.66 9.29
CA VAL A 199 4.19 -3.36 8.64
C VAL A 199 4.33 -4.77 9.19
N LEU A 200 4.27 -4.95 10.51
CA LEU A 200 4.39 -6.26 11.16
C LEU A 200 3.20 -7.17 10.85
N TYR A 201 2.00 -6.58 10.76
CA TYR A 201 0.80 -7.31 10.40
C TYR A 201 0.92 -7.99 9.04
N GLU A 202 1.52 -7.30 8.05
CA GLU A 202 1.75 -7.87 6.73
C GLU A 202 2.73 -9.06 6.76
N PHE A 203 3.78 -9.01 7.57
CA PHE A 203 4.74 -10.12 7.73
C PHE A 203 4.25 -11.27 8.60
N ASN A 204 3.18 -11.08 9.35
CA ASN A 204 2.55 -12.18 10.08
C ASN A 204 1.77 -13.13 9.15
N TYR A 205 1.40 -12.69 7.96
CA TYR A 205 0.65 -13.46 6.95
C TYR A 205 -0.62 -14.12 7.51
N GLN A 206 -1.24 -13.50 8.53
CA GLN A 206 -2.36 -14.12 9.25
C GLN A 206 -3.55 -14.41 8.34
N LEU A 207 -3.79 -13.53 7.36
CA LEU A 207 -4.84 -13.74 6.35
C LEU A 207 -4.63 -15.08 5.63
N ILE A 208 -3.44 -15.32 5.10
CA ILE A 208 -3.13 -16.53 4.33
C ILE A 208 -3.12 -17.77 5.23
N LYS A 209 -2.57 -17.66 6.45
CA LYS A 209 -2.62 -18.76 7.43
C LYS A 209 -4.05 -19.18 7.76
N ASN A 210 -4.96 -18.23 7.89
CA ASN A 210 -6.38 -18.53 8.13
C ASN A 210 -6.99 -19.24 6.91
N ILE A 211 -6.75 -18.74 5.70
CA ILE A 211 -7.28 -19.30 4.45
C ILE A 211 -6.82 -20.75 4.25
N ILE A 212 -5.52 -21.05 4.35
CA ILE A 212 -5.00 -22.41 4.12
C ILE A 212 -5.38 -23.41 5.22
N SER A 213 -5.90 -22.93 6.34
CA SER A 213 -6.35 -23.77 7.47
C SER A 213 -7.88 -23.96 7.49
N ASP A 214 -8.61 -23.21 6.70
CA ASP A 214 -10.07 -23.24 6.67
C ASP A 214 -10.57 -24.14 5.53
N LYS A 215 -11.38 -25.17 5.88
CA LYS A 215 -11.93 -26.14 4.94
C LYS A 215 -13.03 -25.56 4.02
N GLU A 216 -13.47 -24.35 4.27
CA GLU A 216 -14.44 -23.64 3.42
C GLU A 216 -13.80 -22.98 2.19
N TYR A 217 -12.47 -23.13 2.00
CA TYR A 217 -11.78 -22.65 0.81
C TYR A 217 -11.41 -23.78 -0.15
N ASP A 218 -11.66 -23.53 -1.44
CA ASP A 218 -11.07 -24.25 -2.55
C ASP A 218 -9.72 -23.60 -2.89
N LEU A 219 -8.65 -24.41 -2.87
CA LEU A 219 -7.27 -23.95 -3.04
C LEU A 219 -6.63 -24.69 -4.20
N TYR A 220 -5.98 -23.95 -5.11
CA TYR A 220 -5.13 -24.53 -6.15
C TYR A 220 -3.96 -23.60 -6.48
N ILE A 221 -2.90 -24.18 -7.03
CA ILE A 221 -1.70 -23.43 -7.41
C ILE A 221 -1.54 -23.49 -8.92
N THR A 222 -1.28 -22.32 -9.53
CA THR A 222 -0.92 -22.18 -10.93
C THR A 222 0.50 -21.62 -11.06
N ALA A 223 1.13 -21.83 -12.22
CA ALA A 223 2.43 -21.26 -12.55
C ALA A 223 2.28 -20.12 -13.55
N LYS A 224 3.10 -19.09 -13.41
CA LYS A 224 3.26 -18.02 -14.41
C LYS A 224 4.69 -17.51 -14.43
N THR A 225 5.04 -16.78 -15.50
CA THR A 225 6.32 -16.09 -15.63
C THR A 225 6.11 -14.58 -15.48
N ALA A 226 6.87 -13.93 -14.61
CA ALA A 226 6.86 -12.47 -14.50
C ALA A 226 7.55 -11.81 -15.70
N GLY A 227 7.32 -10.52 -15.92
CA GLY A 227 7.91 -9.76 -17.03
C GLY A 227 9.44 -9.64 -17.03
N ASP A 228 10.10 -10.03 -15.94
CA ASP A 228 11.56 -10.14 -15.84
C ASP A 228 12.08 -11.57 -16.03
N GLY A 229 11.22 -12.50 -16.41
CA GLY A 229 11.55 -13.91 -16.62
C GLY A 229 11.52 -14.76 -15.34
N THR A 230 11.18 -14.20 -14.18
CA THR A 230 11.09 -14.96 -12.92
C THR A 230 9.92 -15.93 -12.95
N GLU A 231 10.17 -17.20 -12.65
CA GLU A 231 9.10 -18.20 -12.47
C GLU A 231 8.40 -18.00 -11.13
N LEU A 232 7.08 -17.93 -11.17
CA LEU A 232 6.22 -17.64 -10.04
C LEU A 232 5.14 -18.71 -9.88
N TYR A 233 4.82 -19.02 -8.63
CA TYR A 233 3.64 -19.79 -8.26
C TYR A 233 2.56 -18.86 -7.70
N VAL A 234 1.31 -19.16 -8.06
CA VAL A 234 0.13 -18.40 -7.65
C VAL A 234 -0.80 -19.33 -6.89
N LEU A 235 -0.86 -19.17 -5.57
CA LEU A 235 -1.96 -19.73 -4.79
C LEU A 235 -3.24 -18.98 -5.16
N ASN A 236 -4.23 -19.69 -5.65
CA ASN A 236 -5.59 -19.20 -5.83
C ASN A 236 -6.46 -19.72 -4.68
N PHE A 237 -7.31 -18.87 -4.11
CA PHE A 237 -8.23 -19.24 -3.06
C PHE A 237 -9.62 -18.66 -3.30
N ASN A 238 -10.64 -19.53 -3.21
CA ASN A 238 -12.03 -19.15 -3.39
C ASN A 238 -12.90 -19.88 -2.34
N PRO A 239 -13.97 -19.26 -1.84
CA PRO A 239 -14.93 -19.99 -1.01
C PRO A 239 -15.59 -21.14 -1.79
N ILE A 240 -15.76 -22.31 -1.16
CA ILE A 240 -16.56 -23.40 -1.71
C ILE A 240 -18.04 -23.00 -1.85
N ASP A 241 -18.83 -23.76 -2.60
CA ASP A 241 -20.23 -23.40 -2.88
C ASP A 241 -21.09 -23.23 -1.62
N ASN A 242 -20.86 -24.03 -0.61
CA ASN A 242 -21.63 -24.04 0.64
C ASN A 242 -20.92 -23.30 1.78
N ALA A 243 -19.92 -22.45 1.50
CA ALA A 243 -19.20 -21.72 2.51
C ALA A 243 -20.13 -20.83 3.33
N LYS A 244 -19.99 -20.89 4.66
CA LYS A 244 -20.76 -20.07 5.62
C LYS A 244 -19.95 -18.93 6.19
N LYS A 245 -18.62 -19.11 6.33
CA LYS A 245 -17.71 -18.17 6.97
C LYS A 245 -16.64 -17.62 6.01
N ALA A 246 -16.23 -18.42 5.01
CA ALA A 246 -15.29 -18.00 4.01
C ALA A 246 -15.91 -16.91 3.12
N THR A 247 -15.33 -15.71 3.13
CA THR A 247 -15.91 -14.52 2.49
C THR A 247 -15.02 -13.89 1.41
N LEU A 248 -13.76 -14.32 1.34
CA LEU A 248 -12.76 -13.70 0.49
C LEU A 248 -12.34 -14.63 -0.65
N SER A 249 -12.08 -14.04 -1.81
CA SER A 249 -11.37 -14.69 -2.92
C SER A 249 -10.12 -13.91 -3.26
N GLY A 250 -9.13 -14.56 -3.85
CA GLY A 250 -7.91 -13.86 -4.25
C GLY A 250 -6.73 -14.76 -4.56
N THR A 251 -5.54 -14.15 -4.51
CA THR A 251 -4.28 -14.79 -4.87
C THR A 251 -3.16 -14.44 -3.90
N MET A 252 -2.20 -15.36 -3.76
CA MET A 252 -0.89 -15.08 -3.21
C MET A 252 0.18 -15.55 -4.20
N ILE A 253 1.05 -14.64 -4.62
CA ILE A 253 2.10 -14.90 -5.59
C ILE A 253 3.45 -15.01 -4.87
N TYR A 254 4.21 -16.06 -5.16
CA TYR A 254 5.54 -16.29 -4.60
C TYR A 254 6.50 -16.89 -5.63
N GLY A 255 7.79 -16.73 -5.43
CA GLY A 255 8.81 -17.27 -6.33
C GLY A 255 8.86 -18.79 -6.29
N ALA A 256 8.85 -19.43 -7.45
CA ALA A 256 8.87 -20.90 -7.56
C ALA A 256 10.16 -21.52 -6.97
N HIS A 257 11.28 -20.78 -6.98
CA HIS A 257 12.58 -21.26 -6.52
C HIS A 257 13.00 -20.68 -5.16
N ASP A 258 12.76 -19.40 -4.92
CA ASP A 258 13.18 -18.71 -3.71
C ASP A 258 12.13 -18.68 -2.60
N TYR A 259 10.89 -19.09 -2.90
CA TYR A 259 9.74 -19.13 -1.98
C TYR A 259 9.38 -17.77 -1.35
N LEU A 260 9.92 -16.65 -1.84
CA LEU A 260 9.59 -15.35 -1.30
C LEU A 260 8.23 -14.87 -1.84
N ILE A 261 7.34 -14.47 -0.93
CA ILE A 261 6.04 -13.91 -1.29
C ILE A 261 6.25 -12.55 -1.96
N ARG A 262 5.62 -12.32 -3.09
CA ARG A 262 5.71 -11.07 -3.87
C ARG A 262 4.48 -10.21 -3.75
N GLU A 263 3.31 -10.84 -3.76
CA GLU A 263 2.03 -10.13 -3.75
C GLU A 263 0.94 -10.96 -3.08
N ILE A 264 0.05 -10.28 -2.36
CA ILE A 264 -1.21 -10.85 -1.86
C ILE A 264 -2.33 -9.93 -2.29
N LYS A 265 -3.33 -10.47 -2.99
CA LYS A 265 -4.58 -9.80 -3.32
C LYS A 265 -5.74 -10.57 -2.72
N ALA A 266 -6.66 -9.85 -2.05
CA ALA A 266 -7.88 -10.44 -1.54
C ALA A 266 -9.05 -9.50 -1.77
N ASN A 267 -10.16 -10.05 -2.24
CA ASN A 267 -11.40 -9.34 -2.51
C ASN A 267 -12.56 -10.02 -1.82
N LEU A 268 -13.64 -9.28 -1.61
CA LEU A 268 -14.90 -9.88 -1.21
C LEU A 268 -15.40 -10.79 -2.35
N SER A 269 -15.67 -12.05 -2.05
CA SER A 269 -16.15 -13.01 -3.06
C SER A 269 -17.54 -12.64 -3.56
N GLU A 270 -17.84 -12.90 -4.83
CA GLU A 270 -19.18 -12.67 -5.40
C GLU A 270 -20.25 -13.47 -4.68
N LYS A 271 -19.95 -14.71 -4.27
CA LYS A 271 -20.85 -15.57 -3.49
C LYS A 271 -21.26 -14.91 -2.17
N TYR A 272 -20.33 -14.27 -1.49
CA TYR A 272 -20.62 -13.56 -0.24
C TYR A 272 -21.43 -12.29 -0.49
N ILE A 273 -21.16 -11.53 -1.56
CA ILE A 273 -21.89 -10.31 -1.88
C ILE A 273 -23.39 -10.59 -2.06
N THR A 274 -23.73 -11.68 -2.72
CA THR A 274 -25.14 -12.10 -2.95
C THR A 274 -25.83 -12.59 -1.69
N ASN A 275 -25.12 -13.28 -0.79
CA ASN A 275 -25.67 -13.92 0.41
C ASN A 275 -25.29 -13.20 1.71
N ASN A 276 -24.96 -11.94 1.63
CA ASN A 276 -24.39 -11.17 2.71
C ASN A 276 -25.41 -10.78 3.78
N GLU A 277 -25.08 -11.01 5.04
CA GLU A 277 -25.86 -10.64 6.21
C GLU A 277 -25.16 -9.63 7.11
N PHE A 278 -25.94 -8.96 7.97
CA PHE A 278 -25.36 -8.10 8.99
C PHE A 278 -24.67 -8.93 10.08
N THR A 279 -23.39 -8.65 10.31
CA THR A 279 -22.61 -9.25 11.41
C THR A 279 -22.53 -8.28 12.59
N GLN A 280 -22.65 -8.81 13.82
CA GLN A 280 -22.49 -7.99 15.03
C GLN A 280 -21.04 -7.57 15.21
N GLN A 281 -20.83 -6.28 15.44
CA GLN A 281 -19.54 -5.69 15.75
C GLN A 281 -19.69 -4.69 16.91
N ASN A 282 -19.26 -5.08 18.10
CA ASN A 282 -19.44 -4.26 19.32
C ASN A 282 -20.88 -3.73 19.46
N ASN A 283 -21.07 -2.42 19.31
CA ASN A 283 -22.36 -1.72 19.51
C ASN A 283 -23.15 -1.50 18.22
N HIS A 284 -22.70 -2.03 17.07
CA HIS A 284 -23.38 -1.89 15.79
C HIS A 284 -23.37 -3.20 15.02
N ARG A 285 -24.24 -3.30 14.01
CA ARG A 285 -24.19 -4.37 13.01
C ARG A 285 -23.58 -3.82 11.74
N PHE A 286 -22.76 -4.61 11.06
CA PHE A 286 -22.12 -4.19 9.82
C PHE A 286 -22.35 -5.22 8.73
N LYS A 287 -22.72 -4.74 7.55
CA LYS A 287 -22.84 -5.50 6.32
C LYS A 287 -21.80 -5.02 5.33
N ARG A 288 -20.79 -5.85 5.08
CA ARG A 288 -19.70 -5.52 4.14
C ARG A 288 -20.22 -5.61 2.70
N SER A 289 -20.07 -4.56 1.91
CA SER A 289 -20.44 -4.55 0.49
C SER A 289 -19.24 -4.55 -0.45
N PHE A 290 -18.06 -4.20 0.08
CA PHE A 290 -16.81 -4.18 -0.68
C PHE A 290 -15.63 -4.42 0.25
N TYR A 291 -14.69 -5.22 -0.19
CA TYR A 291 -13.38 -5.39 0.41
C TYR A 291 -12.36 -5.61 -0.70
N ASN A 292 -11.28 -4.89 -0.64
CA ASN A 292 -10.10 -5.12 -1.47
C ASN A 292 -8.85 -4.89 -0.62
N ARG A 293 -7.94 -5.82 -0.69
CA ARG A 293 -6.60 -5.72 -0.10
C ARG A 293 -5.57 -6.06 -1.17
N THR A 294 -4.52 -5.25 -1.25
CA THR A 294 -3.33 -5.54 -2.05
C THR A 294 -2.12 -5.28 -1.19
N THR A 295 -1.23 -6.25 -1.09
CA THR A 295 0.04 -6.15 -0.37
C THR A 295 1.16 -6.58 -1.31
N ILE A 296 2.17 -5.74 -1.49
CA ILE A 296 3.32 -5.96 -2.38
C ILE A 296 4.59 -6.00 -1.53
N PHE A 297 5.38 -7.03 -1.71
CA PHE A 297 6.70 -7.19 -1.12
C PHE A 297 7.78 -7.06 -2.19
N ASN A 298 8.94 -6.56 -1.81
CA ASN A 298 10.06 -6.37 -2.73
C ASN A 298 11.40 -6.65 -2.05
N LEU A 299 12.42 -6.85 -2.88
CA LEU A 299 13.81 -6.89 -2.46
C LEU A 299 14.47 -5.54 -2.77
N PHE A 300 14.89 -4.84 -1.73
CA PHE A 300 15.70 -3.62 -1.84
C PHE A 300 17.14 -3.95 -1.39
N ASN A 301 18.12 -3.86 -2.29
CA ASN A 301 19.51 -4.19 -1.99
C ASN A 301 19.66 -5.51 -1.21
N SER A 302 18.97 -6.58 -1.65
CA SER A 302 18.89 -7.88 -1.00
C SER A 302 18.08 -7.95 0.31
N ASN A 303 17.53 -6.85 0.80
CA ASN A 303 16.61 -6.83 1.93
C ASN A 303 15.17 -7.08 1.47
N TYR A 304 14.58 -8.16 1.96
CA TYR A 304 13.17 -8.47 1.69
C TYR A 304 12.28 -7.71 2.66
N THR A 305 11.40 -6.88 2.14
CA THR A 305 10.50 -6.07 2.96
C THR A 305 9.20 -5.73 2.23
N LEU A 306 8.26 -5.13 2.96
CA LEU A 306 7.06 -4.53 2.39
C LEU A 306 7.45 -3.39 1.44
N ALA A 307 6.76 -3.29 0.31
CA ALA A 307 6.86 -2.16 -0.61
C ALA A 307 5.60 -1.29 -0.55
N TYR A 308 4.44 -1.93 -0.54
CA TYR A 308 3.15 -1.24 -0.50
C TYR A 308 2.07 -2.12 0.10
N THR A 309 1.13 -1.53 0.83
CA THR A 309 -0.14 -2.19 1.15
C THR A 309 -1.29 -1.21 1.11
N SER A 310 -2.45 -1.69 0.67
CA SER A 310 -3.69 -0.93 0.62
C SER A 310 -4.87 -1.80 1.05
N TYR A 311 -5.75 -1.18 1.82
CA TYR A 311 -7.03 -1.75 2.24
C TYR A 311 -8.16 -0.82 1.85
N ARG A 312 -9.22 -1.38 1.28
CA ARG A 312 -10.44 -0.67 0.95
C ARG A 312 -11.63 -1.48 1.45
N ILE A 313 -12.38 -0.92 2.40
CA ILE A 313 -13.53 -1.58 3.00
C ILE A 313 -14.70 -0.63 2.93
N PHE A 314 -15.83 -1.09 2.38
CA PHE A 314 -17.08 -0.35 2.35
C PHE A 314 -18.23 -1.25 2.75
N GLY A 315 -19.27 -0.65 3.32
CA GLY A 315 -20.46 -1.39 3.75
C GLY A 315 -21.52 -0.48 4.33
N VAL A 316 -22.47 -1.12 5.00
CA VAL A 316 -23.57 -0.45 5.70
C VAL A 316 -23.45 -0.75 7.19
N SER A 317 -23.36 0.29 8.00
CA SER A 317 -23.45 0.21 9.45
C SER A 317 -24.90 0.40 9.88
N GLN A 318 -25.38 -0.44 10.77
CA GLN A 318 -26.69 -0.33 11.42
C GLN A 318 -26.49 -0.07 12.91
N VAL A 319 -27.02 1.06 13.39
CA VAL A 319 -27.09 1.44 14.80
C VAL A 319 -28.56 1.68 15.12
N ALA A 320 -29.15 0.88 15.98
CA ALA A 320 -30.61 0.82 16.15
C ALA A 320 -31.31 0.66 14.79
N ASP A 321 -32.26 1.52 14.45
CA ASP A 321 -32.99 1.48 13.17
C ASP A 321 -32.36 2.37 12.07
N GLN A 322 -31.15 2.88 12.30
CA GLN A 322 -30.49 3.77 11.34
C GLN A 322 -29.42 3.02 10.56
N PHE A 323 -29.48 3.18 9.23
CA PHE A 323 -28.52 2.61 8.28
C PHE A 323 -27.65 3.74 7.70
N THR A 324 -26.35 3.55 7.75
CA THR A 324 -25.38 4.53 7.24
C THR A 324 -24.34 3.82 6.37
N LYS A 325 -24.16 4.25 5.14
CA LYS A 325 -23.04 3.77 4.31
C LYS A 325 -21.74 4.31 4.90
N VAL A 326 -20.82 3.42 5.18
CA VAL A 326 -19.51 3.79 5.73
C VAL A 326 -18.42 3.05 4.96
N GLY A 327 -17.25 3.65 4.92
CA GLY A 327 -16.11 3.02 4.29
C GLY A 327 -14.80 3.70 4.60
N GLY A 328 -13.73 3.04 4.24
CA GLY A 328 -12.40 3.56 4.43
C GLY A 328 -11.40 3.00 3.44
N VAL A 329 -10.35 3.78 3.24
CA VAL A 329 -9.16 3.43 2.47
C VAL A 329 -7.96 3.67 3.37
N MET A 330 -7.07 2.70 3.44
CA MET A 330 -5.75 2.83 4.04
C MET A 330 -4.69 2.50 3.00
N GLU A 331 -3.64 3.29 2.95
CA GLU A 331 -2.48 3.07 2.08
C GLU A 331 -1.19 3.28 2.87
N LEU A 332 -0.24 2.38 2.68
CA LEU A 332 1.11 2.48 3.22
C LEU A 332 2.10 2.20 2.09
N LEU A 333 2.92 3.18 1.75
CA LEU A 333 3.97 3.08 0.74
C LEU A 333 5.34 3.18 1.42
N ILE A 334 6.24 2.26 1.14
CA ILE A 334 7.64 2.39 1.54
C ILE A 334 8.37 3.21 0.47
N ASP A 335 8.68 4.48 0.79
CA ASP A 335 9.41 5.39 -0.10
C ASP A 335 10.87 4.98 -0.26
N SER A 336 11.52 4.63 0.87
CA SER A 336 12.92 4.21 0.90
C SER A 336 13.25 3.45 2.18
N ILE A 337 14.40 2.76 2.17
CA ILE A 337 14.93 2.03 3.33
C ILE A 337 16.34 2.51 3.68
N GLU A 338 16.63 2.53 4.97
CA GLU A 338 17.97 2.78 5.51
C GLU A 338 18.41 1.59 6.36
N GLU A 339 19.59 1.07 6.06
CA GLU A 339 20.18 -0.08 6.76
C GLU A 339 21.02 0.36 7.98
N ASN A 340 21.22 -0.56 8.92
CA ASN A 340 22.06 -0.35 10.09
C ASN A 340 21.74 0.92 10.91
N THR A 341 20.47 1.25 10.98
CA THR A 341 20.02 2.48 11.63
C THR A 341 19.98 2.33 13.15
N THR A 342 20.54 3.31 13.86
CA THR A 342 20.45 3.39 15.31
C THR A 342 19.02 3.70 15.72
N ILE A 343 18.48 2.92 16.68
CA ILE A 343 17.14 3.13 17.21
C ILE A 343 17.17 4.39 18.09
N PRO A 344 16.31 5.39 17.82
CA PRO A 344 16.22 6.60 18.65
C PRO A 344 15.74 6.31 20.08
N ASN A 345 15.91 7.29 20.99
CA ASN A 345 15.40 7.22 22.35
C ASN A 345 13.88 7.04 22.37
N GLN A 346 13.38 6.29 23.36
CA GLN A 346 11.95 5.94 23.49
C GLN A 346 11.01 7.16 23.53
N GLU A 347 11.45 8.28 24.09
CA GLU A 347 10.67 9.54 24.17
C GLU A 347 10.24 10.09 22.81
N LYS A 348 10.91 9.69 21.72
CA LYS A 348 10.58 10.09 20.35
C LYS A 348 9.52 9.21 19.71
N PHE A 349 9.20 8.06 20.28
CA PHE A 349 8.28 7.12 19.65
C PHE A 349 6.83 7.55 19.79
N TYR A 350 6.10 7.41 18.70
CA TYR A 350 4.68 7.63 18.69
C TYR A 350 3.94 6.42 19.29
N THR A 351 3.15 6.68 20.33
CA THR A 351 2.52 5.61 21.14
C THR A 351 1.02 5.48 20.94
N ARG A 352 0.39 6.43 20.22
CA ARG A 352 -1.07 6.41 19.98
C ARG A 352 -1.43 5.55 18.77
N ARG A 353 -2.69 5.09 18.71
CA ARG A 353 -3.19 4.21 17.65
C ARG A 353 -3.51 4.93 16.33
N ASN A 354 -3.84 6.21 16.38
CA ASN A 354 -4.23 7.00 15.22
C ASN A 354 -3.53 8.36 15.18
N LEU A 355 -3.53 9.00 14.05
CA LEU A 355 -2.85 10.28 13.79
C LEU A 355 -3.68 11.51 14.20
N THR A 356 -4.98 11.37 14.39
CA THR A 356 -5.91 12.47 14.68
C THR A 356 -5.43 13.45 15.75
N PRO A 357 -4.81 13.00 16.87
CA PRO A 357 -4.31 13.92 17.90
C PRO A 357 -3.16 14.82 17.47
N LEU A 358 -2.49 14.51 16.38
CA LEU A 358 -1.38 15.32 15.84
C LEU A 358 -1.87 16.52 15.02
N GLY A 359 -3.12 16.47 14.57
CA GLY A 359 -3.89 17.45 13.79
C GLY A 359 -3.14 18.67 13.30
N LYS A 360 -2.54 18.61 12.11
CA LYS A 360 -1.98 19.77 11.43
C LYS A 360 -2.78 20.11 10.19
N ASN A 361 -2.74 21.40 9.80
CA ASN A 361 -3.34 21.86 8.56
C ASN A 361 -2.73 21.11 7.37
N TYR A 362 -3.58 20.55 6.49
CA TYR A 362 -3.15 19.78 5.33
C TYR A 362 -2.48 20.63 4.21
N LYS A 363 -2.50 21.97 4.27
CA LYS A 363 -1.95 22.91 3.27
C LYS A 363 -0.48 23.28 3.49
N THR A 364 0.35 22.42 4.07
CA THR A 364 1.77 22.75 4.25
C THR A 364 2.56 22.47 2.97
N LYS A 365 3.57 23.34 2.69
CA LYS A 365 4.50 23.15 1.56
C LYS A 365 5.37 21.88 1.66
N TYR A 366 5.39 21.25 2.82
CA TYR A 366 6.10 20.00 3.04
C TYR A 366 5.70 18.92 2.04
N TRP A 367 4.38 18.77 1.82
CA TRP A 367 3.81 17.73 0.99
C TRP A 367 4.04 17.91 -0.52
N GLU A 368 4.52 19.10 -0.94
CA GLU A 368 4.95 19.35 -2.32
C GLU A 368 6.27 18.63 -2.66
N LYS A 369 7.06 18.27 -1.65
CA LYS A 369 8.38 17.67 -1.78
C LYS A 369 8.45 16.21 -1.33
N PHE A 370 7.38 15.67 -0.79
CA PHE A 370 7.33 14.31 -0.31
C PHE A 370 6.64 13.39 -1.32
N ASN A 371 7.10 12.14 -1.42
CA ASN A 371 6.46 11.16 -2.29
C ASN A 371 5.13 10.70 -1.68
N VAL A 372 4.07 10.92 -2.40
CA VAL A 372 2.71 10.55 -2.01
C VAL A 372 2.06 9.76 -3.14
N VAL A 373 1.19 8.83 -2.78
CA VAL A 373 0.27 8.23 -3.75
C VAL A 373 -0.74 9.32 -4.15
N PRO A 374 -0.89 9.67 -5.44
CA PRO A 374 -1.86 10.68 -5.85
C PRO A 374 -3.28 10.29 -5.44
N LEU A 375 -4.09 11.25 -5.02
CA LEU A 375 -5.52 11.05 -4.88
C LEU A 375 -6.15 10.79 -6.25
N THR A 376 -7.26 10.07 -6.30
CA THR A 376 -8.10 9.99 -7.50
C THR A 376 -8.74 11.34 -7.80
N PHE A 377 -9.17 11.58 -9.03
CA PHE A 377 -9.90 12.83 -9.38
C PHE A 377 -11.12 13.05 -8.50
N LYS A 378 -11.85 11.99 -8.17
CA LYS A 378 -13.01 12.04 -7.28
C LYS A 378 -12.61 12.50 -5.87
N GLU A 379 -11.54 11.96 -5.31
CA GLU A 379 -11.02 12.31 -3.99
C GLU A 379 -10.49 13.75 -3.96
N GLU A 380 -9.76 14.17 -5.01
CA GLU A 380 -9.30 15.56 -5.16
C GLU A 380 -10.47 16.55 -5.21
N GLN A 381 -11.54 16.20 -5.93
CA GLN A 381 -12.74 17.03 -6.02
C GLN A 381 -13.44 17.14 -4.66
N MET A 382 -13.62 16.02 -3.95
CA MET A 382 -14.17 16.02 -2.59
C MET A 382 -13.40 16.94 -1.65
N LEU A 383 -12.05 16.92 -1.69
CA LEU A 383 -11.22 17.81 -0.87
C LEU A 383 -11.37 19.29 -1.26
N LYS A 384 -11.56 19.62 -2.55
CA LYS A 384 -11.79 21.00 -3.01
C LYS A 384 -13.13 21.53 -2.57
N ASP A 385 -14.18 20.74 -2.65
CA ASP A 385 -15.56 21.14 -2.32
C ASP A 385 -15.75 21.38 -0.82
N ILE A 386 -14.97 20.73 0.01
CA ILE A 386 -15.00 20.88 1.45
C ILE A 386 -14.23 22.12 1.94
N ASN A 387 -13.33 22.66 1.10
CA ASN A 387 -12.54 23.85 1.41
C ASN A 387 -13.16 25.16 0.93
N LYS A 388 -14.35 25.12 0.33
CA LYS A 388 -15.20 26.26 0.01
C LYS A 388 -16.14 26.58 1.18
#